data_600d08b6fc45539fb7bcaaaa3e4074fa
#
_entry.id   600d08b6fc45539fb7bcaaaa3e4074fa
#
_cell.length_a   1.000
_cell.length_b   1.000
_cell.length_c   1.000
_cell.angle_alpha   90.00
_cell.angle_beta   90.00
_cell.angle_gamma   90.00
#
_symmetry.space_group_name_H-M   'P 1'
#
loop_
_entity.id
_entity.type
_entity.pdbx_description
1 polymer ?
#
loop_
_entity_poly.entity_id
_entity_poly.type
_entity_poly.pdbx_seq_one_letter_code
_entity_poly.pdbx_strand_id
1 'polypeptide(L)'
;MIMLNDITSAEDIDVLVENFYDKLLHHPEMKNFFSGIDLVHHLPRIKHFWRFVLLDEPGYTTNVFEKHMHLQADKKHFDLWVQLFSQTVDEHFSGERANEAKLRAQTIGFTFAHKMDQIRKSS
;
A
#
# COMPACT_ATOMS: atom_id res chain seq x y z
N MET A 1 -24.10 10.07 -13.25
CA MET A 1 -22.66 9.78 -13.29
C MET A 1 -22.00 10.38 -12.04
N ILE A 2 -21.30 9.56 -11.29
CA ILE A 2 -20.59 10.03 -10.09
C ILE A 2 -19.21 10.52 -10.51
N MET A 3 -18.89 11.78 -10.20
CA MET A 3 -17.55 12.32 -10.42
C MET A 3 -16.75 12.15 -9.13
N LEU A 4 -15.64 11.44 -9.25
CA LEU A 4 -14.73 11.25 -8.11
C LEU A 4 -13.76 12.42 -8.03
N ASN A 5 -13.42 12.83 -6.82
CA ASN A 5 -12.43 13.86 -6.56
C ASN A 5 -11.03 13.24 -6.45
N ASP A 6 -10.01 14.09 -6.64
CA ASP A 6 -8.64 13.67 -6.40
C ASP A 6 -8.36 13.60 -4.88
N ILE A 7 -7.21 13.02 -4.55
CA ILE A 7 -6.73 12.94 -3.16
C ILE A 7 -6.14 14.30 -2.80
N THR A 8 -6.74 14.99 -1.81
CA THR A 8 -6.32 16.34 -1.46
C THR A 8 -6.09 16.57 0.02
N SER A 9 -6.48 15.63 0.88
CA SER A 9 -6.44 15.84 2.33
C SER A 9 -6.00 14.57 3.07
N ALA A 10 -5.65 14.74 4.34
CA ALA A 10 -5.33 13.62 5.22
C ALA A 10 -6.54 12.68 5.37
N GLU A 11 -7.75 13.22 5.39
CA GLU A 11 -8.97 12.42 5.46
C GLU A 11 -9.12 11.52 4.23
N ASP A 12 -8.72 12.00 3.05
CA ASP A 12 -8.72 11.17 1.85
C ASP A 12 -7.75 10.02 1.97
N ILE A 13 -6.58 10.24 2.57
CA ILE A 13 -5.61 9.18 2.84
C ILE A 13 -6.20 8.16 3.81
N ASP A 14 -6.92 8.61 4.83
CA ASP A 14 -7.59 7.69 5.76
C ASP A 14 -8.57 6.78 5.03
N VAL A 15 -9.40 7.35 4.15
CA VAL A 15 -10.36 6.58 3.34
C VAL A 15 -9.64 5.55 2.50
N LEU A 16 -8.58 5.97 1.80
CA LEU A 16 -7.81 5.08 0.92
C LEU A 16 -7.21 3.91 1.70
N VAL A 17 -6.48 4.21 2.77
CA VAL A 17 -5.74 3.18 3.52
C VAL A 17 -6.70 2.23 4.23
N GLU A 18 -7.74 2.76 4.87
CA GLU A 18 -8.68 1.93 5.61
C GLU A 18 -9.46 0.99 4.68
N ASN A 19 -9.91 1.48 3.53
CA ASN A 19 -10.62 0.64 2.57
C ASN A 19 -9.70 -0.38 1.90
N PHE A 20 -8.45 -0.01 1.64
CA PHE A 20 -7.47 -0.94 1.10
C PHE A 20 -7.19 -2.08 2.08
N TYR A 21 -6.95 -1.76 3.36
CA TYR A 21 -6.69 -2.78 4.36
C TYR A 21 -7.91 -3.67 4.61
N ASP A 22 -9.11 -3.12 4.48
CA ASP A 22 -10.32 -3.94 4.56
C ASP A 22 -10.31 -5.03 3.47
N LYS A 23 -9.91 -4.68 2.25
CA LYS A 23 -9.78 -5.67 1.18
C LYS A 23 -8.70 -6.70 1.48
N LEU A 24 -7.53 -6.27 1.97
CA LEU A 24 -6.42 -7.17 2.28
C LEU A 24 -6.80 -8.17 3.37
N LEU A 25 -7.47 -7.71 4.42
CA LEU A 25 -7.83 -8.54 5.56
C LEU A 25 -8.90 -9.57 5.23
N HIS A 26 -9.70 -9.33 4.21
CA HIS A 26 -10.75 -10.24 3.78
C HIS A 26 -10.37 -11.09 2.57
N HIS A 27 -9.21 -10.83 1.96
CA HIS A 27 -8.79 -11.58 0.78
C HIS A 27 -8.13 -12.91 1.20
N PRO A 28 -8.59 -14.06 0.63
CA PRO A 28 -8.08 -15.37 1.06
C PRO A 28 -6.57 -15.54 0.94
N GLU A 29 -5.94 -14.94 -0.07
CA GLU A 29 -4.50 -15.08 -0.30
C GLU A 29 -3.67 -14.04 0.45
N MET A 30 -4.28 -12.97 0.95
CA MET A 30 -3.56 -11.87 1.59
C MET A 30 -3.74 -11.82 3.11
N LYS A 31 -4.88 -12.26 3.62
CA LYS A 31 -5.20 -12.11 5.05
C LYS A 31 -4.17 -12.71 5.99
N ASN A 32 -3.52 -13.78 5.58
CA ASN A 32 -2.56 -14.48 6.45
C ASN A 32 -1.29 -13.66 6.69
N PHE A 33 -0.93 -12.75 5.78
CA PHE A 33 0.22 -11.87 5.99
C PHE A 33 -0.02 -10.85 7.11
N PHE A 34 -1.27 -10.61 7.46
CA PHE A 34 -1.66 -9.60 8.44
C PHE A 34 -2.13 -10.21 9.75
N SER A 35 -2.10 -11.55 9.84
CA SER A 35 -2.43 -12.27 11.07
C SER A 35 -1.40 -11.92 12.16
N GLY A 36 -1.88 -11.44 13.29
CA GLY A 36 -1.01 -11.05 14.40
C GLY A 36 -0.43 -9.63 14.31
N ILE A 37 -0.74 -8.88 13.25
CA ILE A 37 -0.29 -7.49 13.15
C ILE A 37 -1.20 -6.60 14.01
N ASP A 38 -0.55 -5.71 14.78
CA ASP A 38 -1.27 -4.71 15.58
C ASP A 38 -1.65 -3.54 14.67
N LEU A 39 -2.90 -3.57 14.17
CA LEU A 39 -3.39 -2.53 13.27
C LEU A 39 -3.49 -1.16 13.92
N VAL A 40 -3.68 -1.09 15.22
CA VAL A 40 -3.74 0.19 15.94
C VAL A 40 -2.44 0.97 15.76
N HIS A 41 -1.30 0.28 15.74
CA HIS A 41 0.01 0.91 15.54
C HIS A 41 0.45 0.91 14.08
N HIS A 42 -0.01 -0.06 13.29
CA HIS A 42 0.42 -0.23 11.89
C HIS A 42 -0.25 0.79 10.96
N LEU A 43 -1.57 0.96 11.05
CA LEU A 43 -2.30 1.84 10.15
C LEU A 43 -1.84 3.30 10.20
N PRO A 44 -1.58 3.91 11.37
CA PRO A 44 -1.09 5.27 11.40
C PRO A 44 0.23 5.46 10.66
N ARG A 45 1.13 4.46 10.69
CA ARG A 45 2.40 4.52 9.97
C ARG A 45 2.20 4.45 8.46
N ILE A 46 1.29 3.61 8.00
CA ILE A 46 0.96 3.49 6.58
C ILE A 46 0.30 4.76 6.08
N LYS A 47 -0.61 5.34 6.86
CA LYS A 47 -1.24 6.61 6.54
C LYS A 47 -0.21 7.73 6.44
N HIS A 48 0.75 7.79 7.38
CA HIS A 48 1.82 8.77 7.34
C HIS A 48 2.68 8.61 6.08
N PHE A 49 3.01 7.37 5.71
CA PHE A 49 3.77 7.10 4.49
C PHE A 49 3.06 7.68 3.27
N TRP A 50 1.76 7.44 3.11
CA TRP A 50 1.02 7.93 1.95
C TRP A 50 0.82 9.45 1.99
N ARG A 51 0.66 10.05 3.17
CA ARG A 51 0.65 11.52 3.28
C ARG A 51 2.00 12.12 2.87
N PHE A 52 3.10 11.46 3.26
CA PHE A 52 4.44 11.87 2.83
C PHE A 52 4.59 11.81 1.31
N VAL A 53 4.16 10.71 0.70
CA VAL A 53 4.31 10.50 -0.74
C VAL A 53 3.40 11.42 -1.56
N LEU A 54 2.14 11.56 -1.15
CA LEU A 54 1.13 12.22 -1.99
C LEU A 54 0.84 13.66 -1.58
N LEU A 55 1.04 14.02 -0.32
CA LEU A 55 0.71 15.34 0.20
C LEU A 55 1.94 16.10 0.71
N ASP A 56 3.13 15.58 0.45
CA ASP A 56 4.40 16.20 0.85
C ASP A 56 4.54 16.43 2.35
N GLU A 57 3.84 15.66 3.17
CA GLU A 57 3.96 15.76 4.63
C GLU A 57 5.33 15.25 5.06
N PRO A 58 6.14 16.05 5.79
CA PRO A 58 7.50 15.66 6.16
C PRO A 58 7.54 14.67 7.32
N GLY A 59 8.74 14.15 7.60
CA GLY A 59 9.01 13.38 8.80
C GLY A 59 8.97 11.88 8.67
N TYR A 60 8.66 11.34 7.49
CA TYR A 60 8.68 9.90 7.28
C TYR A 60 10.10 9.46 6.90
N THR A 61 10.74 8.66 7.76
CA THR A 61 12.13 8.22 7.57
C THR A 61 12.28 6.70 7.65
N THR A 62 11.20 5.96 7.86
CA THR A 62 11.25 4.51 8.01
C THR A 62 11.51 3.83 6.67
N ASN A 63 12.39 2.82 6.68
CA ASN A 63 12.60 1.98 5.50
C ASN A 63 11.45 0.99 5.38
N VAL A 64 10.56 1.25 4.43
CA VAL A 64 9.36 0.43 4.23
C VAL A 64 9.72 -1.01 3.89
N PHE A 65 10.76 -1.23 3.06
CA PHE A 65 11.16 -2.58 2.67
C PHE A 65 11.60 -3.39 3.88
N GLU A 66 12.44 -2.83 4.77
CA GLU A 66 12.92 -3.55 5.95
C GLU A 66 11.77 -4.04 6.83
N LYS A 67 10.70 -3.25 6.92
CA LYS A 67 9.52 -3.64 7.71
C LYS A 67 8.79 -4.84 7.10
N HIS A 68 8.99 -5.11 5.82
CA HIS A 68 8.29 -6.19 5.10
C HIS A 68 9.17 -7.39 4.78
N MET A 69 10.46 -7.36 5.14
CA MET A 69 11.39 -8.45 4.83
C MET A 69 10.98 -9.80 5.41
N HIS A 70 10.30 -9.78 6.55
CA HIS A 70 9.87 -11.01 7.22
C HIS A 70 8.69 -11.69 6.53
N LEU A 71 8.01 -11.01 5.62
CA LEU A 71 6.90 -11.60 4.88
C LEU A 71 7.43 -12.56 3.82
N GLN A 72 6.90 -13.78 3.82
CA GLN A 72 7.29 -14.76 2.80
C GLN A 72 6.38 -14.62 1.57
N ALA A 73 6.39 -13.44 0.99
CA ALA A 73 5.53 -13.11 -0.13
C ALA A 73 6.27 -13.30 -1.44
N ASP A 74 5.54 -13.83 -2.44
CA ASP A 74 6.04 -14.01 -3.80
C ASP A 74 5.59 -12.86 -4.69
N LYS A 75 6.11 -12.82 -5.92
CA LYS A 75 5.71 -11.82 -6.91
C LYS A 75 4.20 -11.76 -7.07
N LYS A 76 3.52 -12.92 -7.09
CA LYS A 76 2.06 -12.96 -7.23
C LYS A 76 1.34 -12.21 -6.10
N HIS A 77 1.90 -12.24 -4.88
CA HIS A 77 1.31 -11.54 -3.74
C HIS A 77 1.49 -10.02 -3.87
N PHE A 78 2.66 -9.59 -4.35
CA PHE A 78 2.88 -8.16 -4.59
C PHE A 78 2.05 -7.64 -5.76
N ASP A 79 1.90 -8.46 -6.82
CA ASP A 79 1.01 -8.11 -7.93
C ASP A 79 -0.44 -7.95 -7.47
N LEU A 80 -0.90 -8.86 -6.61
CA LEU A 80 -2.24 -8.79 -6.04
C LEU A 80 -2.40 -7.57 -5.13
N TRP A 81 -1.38 -7.27 -4.33
CA TRP A 81 -1.37 -6.09 -3.47
C TRP A 81 -1.54 -4.82 -4.30
N VAL A 82 -0.80 -4.70 -5.40
CA VAL A 82 -0.91 -3.55 -6.32
C VAL A 82 -2.31 -3.49 -6.94
N GLN A 83 -2.84 -4.64 -7.36
CA GLN A 83 -4.17 -4.70 -7.98
C GLN A 83 -5.25 -4.23 -7.01
N LEU A 84 -5.22 -4.71 -5.77
CA LEU A 84 -6.20 -4.33 -4.76
C LEU A 84 -6.08 -2.85 -4.39
N PHE A 85 -4.84 -2.35 -4.30
CA PHE A 85 -4.60 -0.94 -4.02
C PHE A 85 -5.15 -0.06 -5.15
N SER A 86 -4.82 -0.40 -6.40
CA SER A 86 -5.28 0.36 -7.56
C SER A 86 -6.79 0.35 -7.69
N GLN A 87 -7.42 -0.79 -7.39
CA GLN A 87 -8.86 -0.92 -7.38
C GLN A 87 -9.48 0.01 -6.32
N THR A 88 -8.88 0.07 -5.14
CA THR A 88 -9.37 0.95 -4.08
C THR A 88 -9.26 2.42 -4.47
N VAL A 89 -8.14 2.81 -5.08
CA VAL A 89 -7.98 4.18 -5.58
C VAL A 89 -9.09 4.50 -6.57
N ASP A 90 -9.29 3.62 -7.56
CA ASP A 90 -10.27 3.88 -8.63
C ASP A 90 -11.72 3.92 -8.12
N GLU A 91 -12.01 3.21 -7.04
CA GLU A 91 -13.35 3.22 -6.45
C GLU A 91 -13.67 4.54 -5.74
N HIS A 92 -12.65 5.26 -5.26
CA HIS A 92 -12.85 6.42 -4.39
C HIS A 92 -12.30 7.72 -4.95
N PHE A 93 -11.35 7.67 -5.88
CA PHE A 93 -10.63 8.86 -6.32
C PHE A 93 -10.34 8.85 -7.81
N SER A 94 -10.13 10.07 -8.37
CA SER A 94 -9.72 10.26 -9.75
C SER A 94 -8.93 11.58 -9.84
N GLY A 95 -7.79 11.58 -10.53
CA GLY A 95 -6.98 12.78 -10.72
C GLY A 95 -5.49 12.49 -10.69
N GLU A 96 -4.68 13.55 -10.65
CA GLU A 96 -3.23 13.42 -10.71
C GLU A 96 -2.66 12.66 -9.51
N ARG A 97 -3.11 12.97 -8.30
CA ARG A 97 -2.61 12.27 -7.11
C ARG A 97 -3.11 10.84 -7.05
N ALA A 98 -4.35 10.60 -7.49
CA ALA A 98 -4.85 9.23 -7.60
C ALA A 98 -3.98 8.41 -8.55
N ASN A 99 -3.61 8.96 -9.71
CA ASN A 99 -2.72 8.30 -10.66
C ASN A 99 -1.32 8.10 -10.08
N GLU A 100 -0.80 9.09 -9.37
CA GLU A 100 0.51 8.98 -8.71
C GLU A 100 0.49 7.88 -7.65
N ALA A 101 -0.58 7.76 -6.88
CA ALA A 101 -0.71 6.71 -5.87
C ALA A 101 -0.60 5.32 -6.52
N LYS A 102 -1.30 5.11 -7.64
CA LYS A 102 -1.25 3.83 -8.35
C LYS A 102 0.15 3.55 -8.90
N LEU A 103 0.81 4.55 -9.46
CA LEU A 103 2.18 4.39 -9.98
C LEU A 103 3.17 4.08 -8.87
N ARG A 104 3.05 4.77 -7.73
CA ARG A 104 3.92 4.52 -6.57
C ARG A 104 3.72 3.11 -6.03
N ALA A 105 2.47 2.65 -5.95
CA ALA A 105 2.18 1.29 -5.51
C ALA A 105 2.79 0.26 -6.44
N GLN A 106 2.72 0.48 -7.76
CA GLN A 106 3.35 -0.41 -8.74
C GLN A 106 4.86 -0.48 -8.56
N THR A 107 5.50 0.66 -8.36
CA THR A 107 6.94 0.74 -8.14
C THR A 107 7.34 0.01 -6.85
N ILE A 108 6.59 0.24 -5.78
CA ILE A 108 6.83 -0.41 -4.49
C ILE A 108 6.68 -1.93 -4.62
N GLY A 109 5.60 -2.38 -5.25
CA GLY A 109 5.34 -3.81 -5.44
C GLY A 109 6.43 -4.49 -6.26
N PHE A 110 6.83 -3.87 -7.37
CA PHE A 110 7.91 -4.38 -8.22
C PHE A 110 9.23 -4.45 -7.44
N THR A 111 9.57 -3.38 -6.74
CA THR A 111 10.82 -3.30 -5.98
C THR A 111 10.87 -4.36 -4.88
N PHE A 112 9.78 -4.52 -4.13
CA PHE A 112 9.72 -5.52 -3.07
C PHE A 112 9.82 -6.93 -3.62
N ALA A 113 9.10 -7.23 -4.70
CA ALA A 113 9.15 -8.55 -5.33
C ALA A 113 10.57 -8.88 -5.80
N HIS A 114 11.24 -7.92 -6.42
CA HIS A 114 12.61 -8.08 -6.92
C HIS A 114 13.60 -8.31 -5.77
N LYS A 115 13.52 -7.51 -4.72
CA LYS A 115 14.41 -7.66 -3.55
C LYS A 115 14.19 -8.97 -2.82
N MET A 116 12.95 -9.40 -2.66
CA MET A 116 12.65 -10.68 -2.02
C MET A 116 13.19 -11.85 -2.83
N ASP A 117 13.08 -11.78 -4.15
CA ASP A 117 13.62 -12.79 -5.04
C ASP A 117 15.15 -12.89 -4.92
N GLN A 118 15.84 -11.74 -4.86
CA GLN A 118 17.30 -11.72 -4.69
C GLN A 118 17.72 -12.30 -3.34
N ILE A 119 16.99 -12.00 -2.27
CA ILE A 119 17.29 -12.55 -0.95
C ILE A 119 17.19 -14.08 -0.97
N ARG A 120 16.14 -14.62 -1.62
CA ARG A 120 15.98 -16.08 -1.73
C ARG A 120 17.12 -16.72 -2.51
N LYS A 121 17.59 -16.06 -3.57
CA LYS A 121 18.67 -16.59 -4.42
C LYS A 121 20.02 -16.58 -3.71
N SER A 122 20.22 -15.65 -2.76
CA SER A 122 21.49 -15.53 -2.06
C SER A 122 21.57 -16.37 -0.77
N SER A 123 20.50 -17.05 -0.42
CA SER A 123 20.48 -17.89 0.79
C SER A 123 20.73 -19.37 0.49
#